data_732b41a9a83f4d8ec73d84a1d7f3eeda
#
_entry.id   732b41a9a83f4d8ec73d84a1d7f3eeda
#
_cell.length_a   1.000
_cell.length_b   1.000
_cell.length_c   1.000
_cell.angle_alpha   90.00
_cell.angle_beta   90.00
_cell.angle_gamma   90.00
#
_symmetry.space_group_name_H-M   'P 1'
#
loop_
_entity.id
_entity.type
_entity.pdbx_description
1 polymer ?
#
loop_
_entity_poly.entity_id
_entity_poly.type
_entity_poly.pdbx_seq_one_letter_code
_entity_poly.pdbx_strand_id
1 'polypeptide(L)'
;MPGNCTESKRLYAAIAGAARSQGHVCAPSLWQKVIARCTHLRPDLEAYDRNRKALYEGLTAMGYEMAKPDGAFYLFIKAPGGDANYFSELAKKKDLLIVPGAGFGCPEYFRICYCVSYEMIQKSLPVFEALIKEMQE
;
A
#
# COMPACT_ATOMS: atom_id res chain seq x y z
N MET A 1 -12.42 -19.34 9.12
CA MET A 1 -13.66 -18.83 9.76
C MET A 1 -13.31 -18.34 11.16
N PRO A 2 -13.86 -17.21 11.62
CA PRO A 2 -13.65 -16.73 12.98
C PRO A 2 -14.11 -17.78 14.01
N GLY A 3 -13.34 -18.01 15.08
CA GLY A 3 -13.62 -19.04 16.08
C GLY A 3 -14.91 -18.81 16.90
N ASN A 4 -15.48 -17.60 16.82
CA ASN A 4 -16.72 -17.22 17.49
C ASN A 4 -17.97 -17.30 16.59
N CYS A 5 -17.86 -17.87 15.39
CA CYS A 5 -18.99 -18.00 14.47
C CYS A 5 -19.82 -19.26 14.83
N THR A 6 -21.02 -19.06 15.36
CA THR A 6 -21.95 -20.14 15.75
C THR A 6 -22.50 -20.93 14.56
N GLU A 7 -22.59 -20.26 13.37
CA GLU A 7 -23.11 -20.85 12.12
C GLU A 7 -22.00 -21.18 11.11
N SER A 8 -20.79 -21.49 11.58
CA SER A 8 -19.59 -21.61 10.74
C SER A 8 -19.74 -22.61 9.58
N LYS A 9 -20.39 -23.76 9.80
CA LYS A 9 -20.61 -24.75 8.73
C LYS A 9 -21.56 -24.25 7.64
N ARG A 10 -22.66 -23.60 8.05
CA ARG A 10 -23.66 -23.06 7.13
C ARG A 10 -23.06 -21.89 6.31
N LEU A 11 -22.32 -21.01 6.96
CA LEU A 11 -21.63 -19.89 6.31
C LEU A 11 -20.57 -20.40 5.33
N TYR A 12 -19.77 -21.39 5.72
CA TYR A 12 -18.81 -22.02 4.83
C TYR A 12 -19.47 -22.62 3.59
N ALA A 13 -20.56 -23.38 3.77
CA ALA A 13 -21.29 -23.98 2.65
C ALA A 13 -21.87 -22.94 1.70
N ALA A 14 -22.40 -21.82 2.24
CA ALA A 14 -22.93 -20.73 1.46
C ALA A 14 -21.84 -20.03 0.63
N ILE A 15 -20.69 -19.72 1.24
CA ILE A 15 -19.54 -19.10 0.55
C ILE A 15 -18.99 -20.04 -0.53
N ALA A 16 -18.81 -21.33 -0.21
CA ALA A 16 -18.32 -22.30 -1.17
C ALA A 16 -19.29 -22.52 -2.32
N GLY A 17 -20.61 -22.49 -2.06
CA GLY A 17 -21.65 -22.54 -3.09
C GLY A 17 -21.62 -21.31 -4.02
N ALA A 18 -21.53 -20.12 -3.44
CA ALA A 18 -21.41 -18.87 -4.17
C ALA A 18 -20.13 -18.82 -5.04
N ALA A 19 -18.99 -19.24 -4.50
CA ALA A 19 -17.75 -19.32 -5.24
C ALA A 19 -17.86 -20.28 -6.45
N ARG A 20 -18.45 -21.45 -6.24
CA ARG A 20 -18.66 -22.43 -7.33
C ARG A 20 -19.59 -21.91 -8.42
N SER A 21 -20.67 -21.22 -8.07
CA SER A 21 -21.61 -20.66 -9.03
C SER A 21 -20.96 -19.58 -9.91
N GLN A 22 -19.88 -18.95 -9.42
CA GLN A 22 -19.06 -17.98 -10.16
C GLN A 22 -17.85 -18.61 -10.87
N GLY A 23 -17.70 -19.92 -10.86
CA GLY A 23 -16.58 -20.65 -11.48
C GLY A 23 -15.31 -20.73 -10.63
N HIS A 24 -15.32 -20.23 -9.41
CA HIS A 24 -14.17 -20.31 -8.49
C HIS A 24 -14.13 -21.65 -7.76
N VAL A 25 -13.73 -22.70 -8.46
CA VAL A 25 -13.69 -24.07 -7.92
C VAL A 25 -12.30 -24.47 -7.45
N CYS A 26 -11.28 -24.14 -8.27
CA CYS A 26 -9.88 -24.43 -7.97
C CYS A 26 -8.97 -23.44 -8.71
N ALA A 27 -7.72 -23.36 -8.28
CA ALA A 27 -6.72 -22.57 -9.01
C ALA A 27 -6.50 -23.15 -10.42
N PRO A 28 -6.28 -22.31 -11.45
CA PRO A 28 -5.98 -22.79 -12.80
C PRO A 28 -4.78 -23.74 -12.82
N SER A 29 -4.89 -24.86 -13.51
CA SER A 29 -3.90 -25.94 -13.50
C SER A 29 -2.51 -25.51 -13.97
N LEU A 30 -2.43 -24.55 -14.87
CA LEU A 30 -1.16 -23.94 -15.28
C LEU A 30 -0.42 -23.33 -14.09
N TRP A 31 -1.10 -22.49 -13.30
CA TRP A 31 -0.51 -21.83 -12.13
C TRP A 31 -0.14 -22.82 -11.04
N GLN A 32 -0.91 -23.88 -10.84
CA GLN A 32 -0.54 -24.95 -9.90
C GLN A 32 0.80 -25.59 -10.27
N LYS A 33 1.01 -25.87 -11.57
CA LYS A 33 2.28 -26.43 -12.08
C LYS A 33 3.44 -25.44 -11.97
N VAL A 34 3.20 -24.16 -12.23
CA VAL A 34 4.23 -23.10 -12.07
C VAL A 34 4.63 -22.97 -10.60
N ILE A 35 3.66 -22.81 -9.70
CA ILE A 35 3.91 -22.65 -8.27
C ILE A 35 4.67 -23.85 -7.69
N ALA A 36 4.31 -25.08 -8.09
CA ALA A 36 5.03 -26.28 -7.63
C ALA A 36 6.52 -26.27 -7.95
N ARG A 37 6.93 -25.53 -9.00
CA ARG A 37 8.35 -25.38 -9.39
C ARG A 37 8.99 -24.12 -8.83
N CYS A 38 8.22 -23.18 -8.31
CA CYS A 38 8.67 -21.86 -7.86
C CYS A 38 8.61 -21.67 -6.35
N THR A 39 8.37 -22.72 -5.58
CA THR A 39 8.25 -22.66 -4.10
C THR A 39 9.51 -22.17 -3.39
N HIS A 40 10.66 -22.24 -4.06
CA HIS A 40 11.95 -21.75 -3.55
C HIS A 40 12.20 -20.26 -3.77
N LEU A 41 11.41 -19.62 -4.64
CA LEU A 41 11.54 -18.18 -4.93
C LEU A 41 11.16 -17.36 -3.70
N ARG A 42 11.92 -16.30 -3.47
CA ARG A 42 11.69 -15.32 -2.41
C ARG A 42 11.66 -13.91 -3.03
N PRO A 43 10.86 -12.99 -2.50
CA PRO A 43 10.96 -11.59 -2.87
C PRO A 43 12.31 -11.02 -2.43
N ASP A 44 12.78 -10.01 -3.14
CA ASP A 44 13.97 -9.26 -2.77
C ASP A 44 13.67 -8.32 -1.59
N LEU A 45 13.77 -8.85 -0.38
CA LEU A 45 13.46 -8.12 0.86
C LEU A 45 14.47 -6.99 1.12
N GLU A 46 15.71 -7.12 0.64
CA GLU A 46 16.73 -6.09 0.80
C GLU A 46 16.41 -4.86 -0.05
N ALA A 47 15.93 -5.05 -1.29
CA ALA A 47 15.46 -3.97 -2.13
C ALA A 47 14.25 -3.25 -1.50
N TYR A 48 13.29 -4.00 -0.95
CA TYR A 48 12.15 -3.42 -0.23
C TYR A 48 12.60 -2.61 1.00
N ASP A 49 13.50 -3.14 1.81
CA ASP A 49 13.98 -2.46 3.02
C ASP A 49 14.77 -1.20 2.68
N ARG A 50 15.62 -1.23 1.66
CA ARG A 50 16.30 -0.05 1.13
C ARG A 50 15.32 1.03 0.71
N ASN A 51 14.29 0.67 -0.04
CA ASN A 51 13.25 1.58 -0.51
C ASN A 51 12.46 2.18 0.66
N ARG A 52 12.08 1.33 1.61
CA ARG A 52 11.39 1.74 2.84
C ARG A 52 12.20 2.77 3.61
N LYS A 53 13.48 2.49 3.86
CA LYS A 53 14.38 3.39 4.57
C LYS A 53 14.50 4.73 3.86
N ALA A 54 14.80 4.71 2.56
CA ALA A 54 14.99 5.93 1.78
C ALA A 54 13.75 6.84 1.81
N LEU A 55 12.55 6.29 1.63
CA LEU A 55 11.31 7.06 1.71
C LEU A 55 11.00 7.53 3.14
N TYR A 56 11.07 6.63 4.11
CA TYR A 56 10.75 6.96 5.51
C TYR A 56 11.68 8.04 6.05
N GLU A 57 13.00 7.86 5.91
CA GLU A 57 14.01 8.81 6.41
C GLU A 57 13.93 10.14 5.66
N GLY A 58 13.79 10.11 4.32
CA GLY A 58 13.67 11.31 3.51
C GLY A 58 12.44 12.14 3.86
N LEU A 59 11.28 11.52 3.94
CA LEU A 59 10.04 12.23 4.28
C LEU A 59 10.01 12.73 5.73
N THR A 60 10.53 11.93 6.68
CA THR A 60 10.64 12.36 8.09
C THR A 60 11.57 13.57 8.23
N ALA A 61 12.70 13.59 7.51
CA ALA A 61 13.62 14.73 7.52
C ALA A 61 12.99 16.02 6.96
N MET A 62 12.02 15.91 6.05
CA MET A 62 11.24 17.02 5.51
C MET A 62 10.10 17.48 6.44
N GLY A 63 9.84 16.75 7.53
CA GLY A 63 8.78 17.08 8.49
C GLY A 63 7.44 16.39 8.27
N TYR A 64 7.36 15.37 7.41
CA TYR A 64 6.15 14.56 7.30
C TYR A 64 5.97 13.67 8.52
N GLU A 65 4.74 13.62 9.04
CA GLU A 65 4.37 12.79 10.18
C GLU A 65 3.83 11.43 9.72
N MET A 66 4.42 10.35 10.22
CA MET A 66 3.96 8.99 9.93
C MET A 66 4.42 7.99 10.98
N ALA A 67 3.71 6.89 11.14
CA ALA A 67 4.19 5.76 11.91
C ALA A 67 5.35 5.07 11.16
N LYS A 68 6.36 4.61 11.90
CA LYS A 68 7.43 3.80 11.32
C LYS A 68 6.84 2.49 10.78
N PRO A 69 7.05 2.17 9.51
CA PRO A 69 6.52 0.93 8.93
C PRO A 69 7.39 -0.26 9.34
N ASP A 70 6.80 -1.23 10.04
CA ASP A 70 7.49 -2.46 10.47
C ASP A 70 7.14 -3.66 9.57
N GLY A 71 6.33 -3.46 8.53
CA GLY A 71 5.94 -4.50 7.60
C GLY A 71 5.17 -3.99 6.39
N ALA A 72 4.79 -4.91 5.51
CA ALA A 72 4.13 -4.66 4.23
C ALA A 72 4.99 -3.77 3.29
N PHE A 73 4.35 -2.98 2.45
CA PHE A 73 5.03 -2.16 1.43
C PHE A 73 4.36 -0.79 1.25
N TYR A 74 3.67 -0.30 2.30
CA TYR A 74 3.02 1.00 2.31
C TYR A 74 3.53 1.88 3.44
N LEU A 75 3.60 3.19 3.17
CA LEU A 75 3.63 4.25 4.16
C LEU A 75 2.25 4.89 4.25
N PHE A 76 1.82 5.20 5.46
CA PHE A 76 0.60 5.93 5.74
C PHE A 76 0.96 7.22 6.45
N ILE A 77 0.81 8.34 5.76
CA ILE A 77 1.44 9.61 6.06
C ILE A 77 0.35 10.65 6.30
N LYS A 78 0.48 11.43 7.34
CA LYS A 78 -0.41 12.55 7.61
C LYS A 78 -0.19 13.65 6.56
N ALA A 79 -1.26 14.09 5.92
CA ALA A 79 -1.19 15.15 4.93
C ALA A 79 -0.90 16.49 5.62
N PRO A 80 0.06 17.28 5.11
CA PRO A 80 0.23 18.65 5.54
C PRO A 80 -1.10 19.41 5.39
N GLY A 81 -1.50 20.17 6.42
CA GLY A 81 -2.80 20.84 6.45
C GLY A 81 -4.00 19.96 6.79
N GLY A 82 -3.84 18.64 6.95
CA GLY A 82 -4.89 17.73 7.42
C GLY A 82 -5.94 17.32 6.39
N ASP A 83 -5.81 17.73 5.11
CA ASP A 83 -6.70 17.32 4.02
C ASP A 83 -5.91 16.55 2.93
N ALA A 84 -6.01 15.22 2.98
CA ALA A 84 -5.31 14.35 2.04
C ALA A 84 -5.90 14.40 0.61
N ASN A 85 -7.16 14.77 0.44
CA ASN A 85 -7.74 14.93 -0.89
C ASN A 85 -7.15 16.17 -1.57
N TYR A 86 -7.14 17.30 -0.86
CA TYR A 86 -6.52 18.53 -1.37
C TYR A 86 -5.03 18.32 -1.68
N PHE A 87 -4.29 17.72 -0.74
CA PHE A 87 -2.87 17.41 -0.92
C PHE A 87 -2.63 16.47 -2.12
N SER A 88 -3.51 15.50 -2.35
CA SER A 88 -3.44 14.60 -3.51
C SER A 88 -3.62 15.34 -4.84
N GLU A 89 -4.52 16.32 -4.92
CA GLU A 89 -4.70 17.12 -6.13
C GLU A 89 -3.50 18.05 -6.40
N LEU A 90 -2.85 18.57 -5.35
CA LEU A 90 -1.59 19.31 -5.51
C LEU A 90 -0.45 18.40 -6.00
N ALA A 91 -0.30 17.23 -5.39
CA ALA A 91 0.71 16.24 -5.76
C ALA A 91 0.55 15.82 -7.23
N LYS A 92 -0.68 15.61 -7.67
CA LYS A 92 -1.02 15.24 -9.05
C LYS A 92 -0.58 16.28 -10.09
N LYS A 93 -0.65 17.57 -9.75
CA LYS A 93 -0.14 18.66 -10.61
C LYS A 93 1.38 18.61 -10.82
N LYS A 94 2.09 17.86 -9.98
CA LYS A 94 3.55 17.65 -10.04
C LYS A 94 3.90 16.20 -10.44
N ASP A 95 2.98 15.49 -11.09
CA ASP A 95 3.11 14.10 -11.55
C ASP A 95 3.38 13.10 -10.43
N LEU A 96 2.98 13.42 -9.18
CA LEU A 96 3.08 12.54 -8.03
C LEU A 96 1.70 11.99 -7.67
N LEU A 97 1.50 10.68 -7.91
CA LEU A 97 0.24 10.00 -7.61
C LEU A 97 0.30 9.36 -6.21
N ILE A 98 -0.59 9.83 -5.34
CA ILE A 98 -0.77 9.32 -3.98
C ILE A 98 -2.22 8.92 -3.76
N VAL A 99 -2.49 8.07 -2.77
CA VAL A 99 -3.85 7.59 -2.50
C VAL A 99 -4.37 8.23 -1.21
N PRO A 100 -5.41 9.10 -1.28
CA PRO A 100 -6.04 9.66 -0.08
C PRO A 100 -6.61 8.58 0.83
N GLY A 101 -6.50 8.80 2.14
CA GLY A 101 -6.90 7.84 3.16
C GLY A 101 -8.41 7.83 3.47
N ALA A 102 -9.22 8.67 2.85
CA ALA A 102 -10.66 8.72 3.09
C ALA A 102 -11.34 7.35 2.87
N GLY A 103 -10.94 6.62 1.82
CA GLY A 103 -11.41 5.25 1.57
C GLY A 103 -11.00 4.21 2.63
N PHE A 104 -10.09 4.57 3.53
CA PHE A 104 -9.61 3.76 4.66
C PHE A 104 -10.10 4.29 6.01
N GLY A 105 -11.04 5.26 6.02
CA GLY A 105 -11.55 5.89 7.23
C GLY A 105 -10.62 6.93 7.86
N CYS A 106 -9.55 7.35 7.17
CA CYS A 106 -8.54 8.29 7.66
C CYS A 106 -8.33 9.46 6.68
N PRO A 107 -9.27 10.42 6.59
CA PRO A 107 -9.24 11.48 5.57
C PRO A 107 -8.06 12.45 5.69
N GLU A 108 -7.41 12.51 6.86
CA GLU A 108 -6.22 13.32 7.11
C GLU A 108 -4.92 12.68 6.63
N TYR A 109 -4.97 11.40 6.19
CA TYR A 109 -3.78 10.65 5.80
C TYR A 109 -3.82 10.30 4.31
N PHE A 110 -2.64 10.11 3.73
CA PHE A 110 -2.50 9.51 2.41
C PHE A 110 -1.56 8.30 2.45
N ARG A 111 -1.73 7.42 1.49
CA ARG A 111 -0.96 6.19 1.34
C ARG A 111 -0.07 6.26 0.11
N ILE A 112 1.19 5.88 0.27
CA ILE A 112 2.12 5.60 -0.82
C ILE A 112 2.70 4.20 -0.67
N CYS A 113 3.17 3.60 -1.77
CA CYS A 113 3.89 2.34 -1.72
C CYS A 113 5.38 2.53 -1.98
N TYR A 114 6.21 1.63 -1.44
CA TYR A 114 7.63 1.58 -1.73
C TYR A 114 8.04 0.32 -2.54
N CYS A 115 7.07 -0.39 -3.12
CA CYS A 115 7.29 -1.48 -4.06
C CYS A 115 7.49 -0.97 -5.51
N VAL A 116 8.32 0.04 -5.67
CA VAL A 116 8.67 0.69 -6.94
C VAL A 116 10.19 0.66 -7.12
N SER A 117 10.70 1.12 -8.26
CA SER A 117 12.14 1.22 -8.45
C SER A 117 12.76 2.23 -7.48
N TYR A 118 13.99 1.98 -7.03
CA TYR A 118 14.72 2.91 -6.16
C TYR A 118 14.89 4.29 -6.80
N GLU A 119 15.12 4.31 -8.12
CA GLU A 119 15.21 5.54 -8.90
C GLU A 119 13.92 6.39 -8.82
N MET A 120 12.75 5.74 -8.89
CA MET A 120 11.47 6.45 -8.75
C MET A 120 11.34 7.08 -7.37
N ILE A 121 11.79 6.41 -6.32
CA ILE A 121 11.81 6.96 -4.96
C ILE A 121 12.71 8.20 -4.91
N GLN A 122 13.93 8.11 -5.44
CA GLN A 122 14.85 9.24 -5.45
C GLN A 122 14.30 10.45 -6.22
N LYS A 123 13.58 10.23 -7.32
CA LYS A 123 12.92 11.29 -8.09
C LYS A 123 11.70 11.89 -7.37
N SER A 124 11.02 11.12 -6.53
CA SER A 124 9.84 11.59 -5.79
C SER A 124 10.18 12.50 -4.61
N LEU A 125 11.32 12.29 -3.95
CA LEU A 125 11.70 13.06 -2.75
C LEU A 125 11.75 14.58 -2.97
N PRO A 126 12.37 15.12 -4.03
CA PRO A 126 12.34 16.57 -4.30
C PRO A 126 10.92 17.11 -4.53
N VAL A 127 10.03 16.30 -5.08
CA VAL A 127 8.62 16.67 -5.29
C VAL A 127 7.90 16.80 -3.96
N PHE A 128 8.10 15.86 -3.03
CA PHE A 128 7.57 15.96 -1.67
C PHE A 128 8.11 17.17 -0.93
N GLU A 129 9.41 17.51 -1.09
CA GLU A 129 9.99 18.68 -0.48
C GLU A 129 9.35 19.99 -1.02
N ALA A 130 9.10 20.07 -2.32
CA ALA A 130 8.41 21.21 -2.91
C ALA A 130 6.97 21.33 -2.43
N LEU A 131 6.26 20.19 -2.27
CA LEU A 131 4.88 20.17 -1.81
C LEU A 131 4.73 20.62 -0.35
N ILE A 132 5.62 20.18 0.53
CA ILE A 132 5.52 20.58 1.94
C ILE A 132 5.82 22.08 2.13
N LYS A 133 6.74 22.65 1.34
CA LYS A 133 7.01 24.09 1.34
C LYS A 133 5.81 24.90 0.86
N GLU A 134 5.17 24.47 -0.25
CA GLU A 134 3.97 25.11 -0.80
C GLU A 134 2.79 25.09 0.19
N MET A 135 2.72 24.10 1.07
CA MET A 135 1.67 23.99 2.10
C MET A 135 1.95 24.82 3.35
N GLN A 136 3.16 25.36 3.49
CA GLN A 136 3.56 26.20 4.64
C GLN A 136 3.49 27.70 4.33
N GLU A 137 3.36 28.06 3.05
CA GLU A 137 3.11 29.44 2.57
C GLU A 137 1.63 29.81 2.64
#